data_b78dbb46de68ca0e7ec3afaf597dfb23
#
_entry.id   b78dbb46de68ca0e7ec3afaf597dfb23
#
_cell.length_a   1.000
_cell.length_b   1.000
_cell.length_c   1.000
_cell.angle_alpha   90.00
_cell.angle_beta   90.00
_cell.angle_gamma   90.00
#
_symmetry.space_group_name_H-M   'P 1'
#
loop_
_entity.id
_entity.type
_entity.pdbx_description
1 polymer ?
#
loop_
_entity_poly.entity_id
_entity_poly.type
_entity_poly.pdbx_seq_one_letter_code
_entity_poly.pdbx_strand_id
1 'polypeptide(L)'
;MPDFLKSFLADRVRVLVGDITAQRVDAIVNAANSTLLGGGGEDGAIHRRGGRTILEECQKLRAERFPHGLPTGEAVLTTAGTLPAKFVIHTVGPMVRGGRESSAPLLAACYRNSLALAAEHGLRSVAFAAISTGAYGYPREEAAPVVSSAIENFLSASSDIHEVRLVFFDSSDAQIFLTHHTFEGL
;
A
#
# COMPACT_ATOMS: atom_id res chain seq x y z
N MET A 1 -12.33 -2.59 -16.13
CA MET A 1 -11.16 -3.47 -15.95
C MET A 1 -9.95 -2.61 -15.63
N PRO A 2 -9.09 -3.01 -14.71
CA PRO A 2 -7.83 -2.29 -14.52
C PRO A 2 -6.97 -2.40 -15.78
N ASP A 3 -6.41 -1.29 -16.20
CA ASP A 3 -5.50 -1.26 -17.34
C ASP A 3 -4.11 -1.73 -16.91
N PHE A 4 -3.80 -2.97 -17.21
CA PHE A 4 -2.47 -3.53 -17.00
C PHE A 4 -1.45 -2.81 -17.88
N LEU A 5 -0.35 -2.33 -17.29
CA LEU A 5 0.69 -1.60 -17.99
C LEU A 5 1.97 -2.41 -18.17
N LYS A 6 2.51 -2.96 -17.07
CA LYS A 6 3.77 -3.69 -17.12
C LYS A 6 3.92 -4.62 -15.92
N SER A 7 4.69 -5.71 -16.09
CA SER A 7 5.09 -6.60 -15.01
C SER A 7 6.60 -6.69 -14.86
N PHE A 8 7.03 -7.12 -13.68
CA PHE A 8 8.42 -7.25 -13.28
C PHE A 8 8.61 -8.51 -12.43
N LEU A 9 9.85 -8.93 -12.25
CA LEU A 9 10.25 -10.03 -11.37
C LEU A 9 9.47 -11.31 -11.67
N ALA A 10 9.49 -11.74 -12.94
CA ALA A 10 8.79 -12.93 -13.42
C ALA A 10 7.27 -12.89 -13.12
N ASP A 11 6.65 -11.75 -13.41
CA ASP A 11 5.22 -11.46 -13.20
C ASP A 11 4.76 -11.40 -11.74
N ARG A 12 5.68 -11.42 -10.79
CA ARG A 12 5.33 -11.25 -9.37
C ARG A 12 4.93 -9.81 -9.02
N VAL A 13 5.36 -8.82 -9.79
CA VAL A 13 4.97 -7.42 -9.61
C VAL A 13 4.26 -6.93 -10.85
N ARG A 14 3.09 -6.33 -10.67
CA ARG A 14 2.27 -5.78 -11.76
C ARG A 14 1.91 -4.33 -11.49
N VAL A 15 2.18 -3.47 -12.47
CA VAL A 15 1.80 -2.06 -12.45
C VAL A 15 0.55 -1.89 -13.29
N LEU A 16 -0.49 -1.25 -12.72
CA LEU A 16 -1.76 -1.04 -13.40
C LEU A 16 -2.41 0.27 -12.99
N VAL A 17 -3.28 0.77 -13.86
CA VAL A 17 -4.18 1.88 -13.56
C VAL A 17 -5.55 1.30 -13.26
N GLY A 18 -6.14 1.72 -12.14
CA GLY A 18 -7.43 1.20 -11.73
C GLY A 18 -7.85 1.71 -10.35
N ASP A 19 -8.86 1.07 -9.84
CA ASP A 19 -9.46 1.37 -8.54
C ASP A 19 -8.99 0.33 -7.51
N ILE A 20 -8.33 0.80 -6.47
CA ILE A 20 -7.85 -0.08 -5.38
C ILE A 20 -8.99 -0.85 -4.72
N THR A 21 -10.17 -0.25 -4.64
CA THR A 21 -11.34 -0.89 -4.01
C THR A 21 -11.97 -2.00 -4.85
N ALA A 22 -11.59 -2.12 -6.12
CA ALA A 22 -12.10 -3.13 -7.03
C ALA A 22 -11.17 -4.34 -7.19
N GLN A 23 -10.02 -4.35 -6.52
CA GLN A 23 -9.02 -5.39 -6.68
C GLN A 23 -9.42 -6.69 -6.01
N ARG A 24 -9.41 -7.79 -6.77
CA ARG A 24 -9.65 -9.15 -6.26
C ARG A 24 -8.31 -9.77 -5.89
N VAL A 25 -7.91 -9.54 -4.67
CA VAL A 25 -6.64 -10.00 -4.09
C VAL A 25 -6.87 -10.43 -2.64
N ASP A 26 -5.88 -11.06 -2.03
CA ASP A 26 -5.99 -11.44 -0.63
C ASP A 26 -6.01 -10.20 0.28
N ALA A 27 -5.19 -9.21 0.01
CA ALA A 27 -5.21 -7.95 0.75
C ALA A 27 -5.00 -6.76 -0.17
N ILE A 28 -5.72 -5.67 0.10
CA ILE A 28 -5.37 -4.34 -0.40
C ILE A 28 -4.67 -3.56 0.70
N VAL A 29 -3.72 -2.70 0.33
CA VAL A 29 -3.01 -1.84 1.27
C VAL A 29 -3.52 -0.42 1.14
N ASN A 30 -4.07 0.08 2.23
CA ASN A 30 -4.61 1.42 2.37
C ASN A 30 -3.53 2.39 2.82
N ALA A 31 -3.41 3.52 2.14
CA ALA A 31 -2.62 4.66 2.59
C ALA A 31 -3.42 5.41 3.66
N ALA A 32 -3.36 4.93 4.88
CA ALA A 32 -4.10 5.47 6.00
C ALA A 32 -3.41 6.69 6.62
N ASN A 33 -4.15 7.44 7.42
CA ASN A 33 -3.56 8.38 8.37
C ASN A 33 -3.41 7.71 9.75
N SER A 34 -2.70 8.36 10.66
CA SER A 34 -2.40 7.80 11.99
C SER A 34 -3.64 7.51 12.83
N THR A 35 -4.75 8.21 12.56
CA THR A 35 -6.00 8.00 13.31
C THR A 35 -6.68 6.68 13.01
N LEU A 36 -6.43 6.07 11.84
CA LEU A 36 -7.13 4.88 11.32
C LEU A 36 -8.64 5.06 11.16
N LEU A 37 -9.16 6.27 11.29
CA LEU A 37 -10.60 6.53 11.31
C LEU A 37 -11.16 6.99 9.97
N GLY A 38 -10.40 6.77 8.89
CA GLY A 38 -10.78 7.19 7.55
C GLY A 38 -10.30 8.60 7.22
N GLY A 39 -10.57 9.03 6.02
CA GLY A 39 -10.15 10.33 5.50
C GLY A 39 -10.71 10.55 4.11
N GLY A 40 -10.00 11.33 3.30
CA GLY A 40 -10.35 11.58 1.91
C GLY A 40 -9.69 10.59 0.94
N GLY A 41 -9.87 10.83 -0.35
CA GLY A 41 -9.23 10.06 -1.41
C GLY A 41 -9.50 8.56 -1.35
N GLU A 42 -8.46 7.77 -1.56
CA GLU A 42 -8.57 6.31 -1.57
C GLU A 42 -8.91 5.73 -0.20
N ASP A 43 -8.39 6.30 0.88
CA ASP A 43 -8.75 5.91 2.24
C ASP A 43 -10.25 6.04 2.48
N GLY A 44 -10.83 7.18 2.12
CA GLY A 44 -12.27 7.39 2.19
C GLY A 44 -13.07 6.41 1.32
N ALA A 45 -12.59 6.13 0.11
CA ALA A 45 -13.24 5.17 -0.80
C ALA A 45 -13.24 3.75 -0.22
N ILE A 46 -12.14 3.32 0.38
CA ILE A 46 -12.03 2.01 1.03
C ILE A 46 -13.05 1.88 2.17
N HIS A 47 -13.14 2.89 3.03
CA HIS A 47 -14.10 2.88 4.13
C HIS A 47 -15.55 2.91 3.63
N ARG A 48 -15.87 3.71 2.62
CA ARG A 48 -17.24 3.77 2.07
C ARG A 48 -17.66 2.45 1.42
N ARG A 49 -16.81 1.87 0.59
CA ARG A 49 -17.14 0.63 -0.14
C ARG A 49 -17.03 -0.62 0.71
N GLY A 50 -16.11 -0.64 1.65
CA GLY A 50 -15.94 -1.76 2.57
C GLY A 50 -16.99 -1.84 3.67
N GLY A 51 -17.59 -0.71 3.98
CA GLY A 51 -18.64 -0.62 4.99
C GLY A 51 -18.12 -0.45 6.41
N ARG A 52 -19.03 -0.44 7.34
CA ARG A 52 -18.83 -0.09 8.74
C ARG A 52 -17.85 -0.98 9.50
N THR A 53 -17.76 -2.25 9.13
CA THR A 53 -16.94 -3.23 9.84
C THR A 53 -15.45 -2.87 9.81
N ILE A 54 -14.98 -2.25 8.72
CA ILE A 54 -13.58 -1.78 8.65
C ILE A 54 -13.34 -0.71 9.71
N LEU A 55 -14.22 0.28 9.79
CA LEU A 55 -14.09 1.36 10.78
C LEU A 55 -14.18 0.83 12.21
N GLU A 56 -15.07 -0.10 12.48
CA GLU A 56 -15.23 -0.71 13.80
C GLU A 56 -13.95 -1.43 14.24
N GLU A 57 -13.33 -2.20 13.36
CA GLU A 57 -12.05 -2.84 13.66
C GLU A 57 -10.91 -1.84 13.84
N CYS A 58 -10.88 -0.77 13.04
CA CYS A 58 -9.92 0.32 13.21
C CYS A 58 -10.08 1.02 14.56
N GLN A 59 -11.32 1.29 14.98
CA GLN A 59 -11.61 1.88 16.29
C GLN A 59 -11.12 0.98 17.42
N LYS A 60 -11.31 -0.33 17.30
CA LYS A 60 -10.82 -1.31 18.26
C LYS A 60 -9.30 -1.32 18.35
N LEU A 61 -8.61 -1.30 17.21
CA LEU A 61 -7.14 -1.20 17.16
C LEU A 61 -6.64 0.08 17.84
N ARG A 62 -7.32 1.21 17.61
CA ARG A 62 -6.99 2.48 18.25
C ARG A 62 -7.15 2.42 19.76
N ALA A 63 -8.23 1.81 20.24
CA ALA A 63 -8.49 1.70 21.67
C ALA A 63 -7.54 0.74 22.38
N GLU A 64 -7.24 -0.39 21.78
CA GLU A 64 -6.53 -1.50 22.44
C GLU A 64 -5.03 -1.48 22.22
N ARG A 65 -4.55 -1.05 21.04
CA ARG A 65 -3.13 -1.17 20.66
C ARG A 65 -2.46 0.15 20.36
N PHE A 66 -3.18 1.09 19.79
CA PHE A 66 -2.61 2.35 19.29
C PHE A 66 -3.39 3.57 19.77
N PRO A 67 -3.43 3.81 21.10
CA PRO A 67 -4.24 4.91 21.66
C PRO A 67 -3.79 6.31 21.19
N HIS A 68 -2.51 6.42 20.76
CA HIS A 68 -1.96 7.68 20.23
C HIS A 68 -1.87 7.70 18.69
N GLY A 69 -2.41 6.68 18.03
CA GLY A 69 -2.37 6.54 16.59
C GLY A 69 -1.38 5.47 16.11
N LEU A 70 -1.58 5.01 14.87
CA LEU A 70 -0.64 4.10 14.23
C LEU A 70 0.62 4.87 13.83
N PRO A 71 1.81 4.46 14.32
CA PRO A 71 3.05 5.14 13.95
C PRO A 71 3.36 5.02 12.45
N THR A 72 4.01 6.05 11.91
CA THR A 72 4.48 6.06 10.53
C THR A 72 5.38 4.85 10.24
N GLY A 73 5.15 4.17 9.14
CA GLY A 73 5.88 2.97 8.72
C GLY A 73 5.30 1.66 9.23
N GLU A 74 4.44 1.70 10.23
CA GLU A 74 3.76 0.53 10.78
C GLU A 74 2.58 0.09 9.90
N ALA A 75 2.16 -1.16 10.05
CA ALA A 75 1.02 -1.73 9.32
C ALA A 75 0.14 -2.55 10.25
N VAL A 76 -1.17 -2.49 10.05
CA VAL A 76 -2.17 -3.30 10.77
C VAL A 76 -3.18 -3.88 9.81
N LEU A 77 -3.78 -5.00 10.17
CA LEU A 77 -4.72 -5.73 9.33
C LEU A 77 -6.14 -5.66 9.90
N THR A 78 -7.10 -5.41 9.02
CA THR A 78 -8.53 -5.49 9.34
C THR A 78 -9.26 -6.35 8.32
N THR A 79 -10.54 -6.66 8.60
CA THR A 79 -11.47 -7.17 7.57
C THR A 79 -11.52 -6.20 6.38
N ALA A 80 -11.87 -6.72 5.22
CA ALA A 80 -12.20 -5.91 4.05
C ALA A 80 -13.70 -5.61 3.93
N GLY A 81 -14.52 -6.11 4.84
CA GLY A 81 -15.97 -5.91 4.79
C GLY A 81 -16.58 -6.42 3.49
N THR A 82 -17.23 -5.54 2.76
CA THR A 82 -17.88 -5.86 1.48
C THR A 82 -16.99 -5.66 0.24
N LEU A 83 -15.71 -5.35 0.42
CA LEU A 83 -14.75 -5.24 -0.69
C LEU A 83 -14.48 -6.62 -1.32
N PRO A 84 -14.07 -6.67 -2.61
CA PRO A 84 -13.67 -7.92 -3.26
C PRO A 84 -12.42 -8.56 -2.64
N ALA A 85 -11.53 -7.76 -2.03
CA ALA A 85 -10.38 -8.27 -1.27
C ALA A 85 -10.85 -8.96 0.01
N LYS A 86 -10.00 -9.84 0.55
CA LYS A 86 -10.30 -10.55 1.82
C LYS A 86 -9.95 -9.72 3.05
N PHE A 87 -8.89 -8.93 2.99
CA PHE A 87 -8.40 -8.11 4.09
C PHE A 87 -7.98 -6.72 3.59
N VAL A 88 -7.92 -5.77 4.52
CA VAL A 88 -7.27 -4.48 4.32
C VAL A 88 -6.07 -4.40 5.26
N ILE A 89 -4.92 -4.05 4.71
CA ILE A 89 -3.74 -3.66 5.47
C ILE A 89 -3.68 -2.14 5.47
N HIS A 90 -3.65 -1.53 6.65
CA HIS A 90 -3.54 -0.09 6.79
C HIS A 90 -2.11 0.26 7.18
N THR A 91 -1.47 1.15 6.43
CA THR A 91 -0.14 1.65 6.74
C THR A 91 -0.10 3.16 6.61
N VAL A 92 0.69 3.81 7.46
CA VAL A 92 0.81 5.27 7.51
C VAL A 92 2.13 5.68 6.89
N GLY A 93 2.06 6.32 5.72
CA GLY A 93 3.23 6.83 5.05
C GLY A 93 3.75 8.13 5.68
N PRO A 94 5.04 8.47 5.44
CA PRO A 94 5.61 9.71 5.93
C PRO A 94 5.00 10.92 5.25
N MET A 95 4.77 11.98 6.04
CA MET A 95 4.49 13.32 5.52
C MET A 95 5.81 14.02 5.22
N VAL A 96 5.96 14.50 3.98
CA VAL A 96 7.18 15.18 3.60
C VAL A 96 7.07 16.66 3.95
N ARG A 97 7.70 17.03 5.07
CA ARG A 97 7.84 18.42 5.52
C ARG A 97 9.33 18.65 5.77
N GLY A 98 10.05 19.13 4.76
CA GLY A 98 11.43 19.55 4.91
C GLY A 98 12.47 18.54 4.41
N GLY A 99 12.77 17.45 5.00
CA GLY A 99 13.84 16.55 4.58
C GLY A 99 13.37 15.21 4.05
N ARG A 100 13.54 14.93 2.75
CA ARG A 100 13.12 13.68 2.10
C ARG A 100 14.00 12.47 2.47
N GLU A 101 15.27 12.72 2.74
CA GLU A 101 16.22 11.67 3.11
C GLU A 101 15.80 10.92 4.38
N SER A 102 15.22 11.63 5.36
CA SER A 102 14.70 11.01 6.58
C SER A 102 13.39 10.24 6.35
N SER A 103 12.68 10.52 5.25
CA SER A 103 11.38 9.91 4.93
C SER A 103 11.50 8.63 4.11
N ALA A 104 12.59 8.42 3.36
CA ALA A 104 12.78 7.23 2.52
C ALA A 104 12.75 5.92 3.32
N PRO A 105 13.44 5.78 4.47
CA PRO A 105 13.34 4.56 5.29
C PRO A 105 11.93 4.28 5.79
N LEU A 106 11.16 5.31 6.10
CA LEU A 106 9.77 5.18 6.56
C LEU A 106 8.83 4.75 5.43
N LEU A 107 9.02 5.30 4.23
CA LEU A 107 8.27 4.86 3.06
C LEU A 107 8.58 3.40 2.73
N ALA A 108 9.84 3.02 2.72
CA ALA A 108 10.27 1.63 2.51
C ALA A 108 9.66 0.70 3.57
N ALA A 109 9.59 1.14 4.83
CA ALA A 109 9.01 0.38 5.93
C ALA A 109 7.51 0.10 5.71
N CYS A 110 6.77 1.04 5.14
CA CYS A 110 5.35 0.83 4.80
C CYS A 110 5.16 -0.39 3.89
N TYR A 111 5.95 -0.50 2.85
CA TYR A 111 5.88 -1.63 1.90
C TYR A 111 6.39 -2.93 2.53
N ARG A 112 7.54 -2.89 3.18
CA ARG A 112 8.13 -4.06 3.84
C ARG A 112 7.20 -4.61 4.93
N ASN A 113 6.70 -3.77 5.82
CA ASN A 113 5.85 -4.19 6.93
C ASN A 113 4.48 -4.68 6.44
N SER A 114 3.94 -4.08 5.40
CA SER A 114 2.69 -4.55 4.78
C SER A 114 2.85 -5.93 4.16
N LEU A 115 3.92 -6.17 3.43
CA LEU A 115 4.21 -7.48 2.83
C LEU A 115 4.51 -8.54 3.91
N ALA A 116 5.27 -8.17 4.95
CA ALA A 116 5.54 -9.07 6.07
C ALA A 116 4.25 -9.48 6.79
N LEU A 117 3.36 -8.52 7.05
CA LEU A 117 2.08 -8.78 7.69
C LEU A 117 1.20 -9.70 6.83
N ALA A 118 1.16 -9.48 5.53
CA ALA A 118 0.45 -10.36 4.59
C ALA A 118 1.01 -11.79 4.64
N ALA A 119 2.33 -11.94 4.59
CA ALA A 119 2.99 -13.24 4.65
C ALA A 119 2.71 -13.97 5.96
N GLU A 120 2.73 -13.27 7.10
CA GLU A 120 2.39 -13.83 8.42
C GLU A 120 0.98 -14.42 8.45
N HIS A 121 0.04 -13.83 7.70
CA HIS A 121 -1.35 -14.29 7.63
C HIS A 121 -1.60 -15.28 6.49
N GLY A 122 -0.56 -15.77 5.83
CA GLY A 122 -0.67 -16.72 4.73
C GLY A 122 -1.30 -16.13 3.47
N LEU A 123 -1.30 -14.80 3.33
CA LEU A 123 -1.84 -14.12 2.15
C LEU A 123 -0.81 -14.13 1.03
N ARG A 124 -1.23 -14.28 -0.21
CA ARG A 124 -0.35 -14.48 -1.37
C ARG A 124 -0.40 -13.37 -2.40
N SER A 125 -1.48 -12.60 -2.42
CA SER A 125 -1.66 -11.49 -3.37
C SER A 125 -1.99 -10.21 -2.62
N VAL A 126 -1.26 -9.15 -2.94
CA VAL A 126 -1.34 -7.85 -2.25
C VAL A 126 -1.39 -6.74 -3.29
N ALA A 127 -2.37 -5.86 -3.20
CA ALA A 127 -2.47 -4.68 -4.06
C ALA A 127 -2.26 -3.42 -3.23
N PHE A 128 -1.34 -2.59 -3.65
CA PHE A 128 -1.01 -1.33 -2.98
C PHE A 128 -1.66 -0.14 -3.68
N ALA A 129 -2.33 0.71 -2.90
CA ALA A 129 -2.54 2.10 -3.28
C ALA A 129 -1.20 2.86 -3.19
N ALA A 130 -1.09 3.99 -3.87
CA ALA A 130 0.11 4.83 -3.78
C ALA A 130 0.20 5.46 -2.37
N ILE A 131 1.34 5.24 -1.70
CA ILE A 131 1.57 5.70 -0.32
C ILE A 131 2.39 6.98 -0.34
N SER A 132 1.99 7.97 0.45
CA SER A 132 2.64 9.28 0.67
C SER A 132 2.70 10.22 -0.54
N THR A 133 2.42 9.80 -1.76
CA THR A 133 2.58 10.62 -2.97
C THR A 133 1.39 11.54 -3.28
N GLY A 134 0.30 11.40 -2.55
CA GLY A 134 -0.84 12.32 -2.63
C GLY A 134 -0.69 13.51 -1.70
N ALA A 135 -1.63 13.69 -0.77
CA ALA A 135 -1.66 14.83 0.16
C ALA A 135 -0.42 14.93 1.05
N TYR A 136 0.28 13.84 1.31
CA TYR A 136 1.51 13.83 2.11
C TYR A 136 2.74 14.35 1.37
N GLY A 137 2.65 14.57 0.06
CA GLY A 137 3.61 15.36 -0.69
C GLY A 137 4.95 14.69 -1.02
N TYR A 138 5.06 13.38 -0.87
CA TYR A 138 6.29 12.69 -1.30
C TYR A 138 6.39 12.77 -2.82
N PRO A 139 7.50 13.28 -3.39
CA PRO A 139 7.65 13.39 -4.84
C PRO A 139 7.59 12.01 -5.51
N ARG A 140 6.78 11.89 -6.52
CA ARG A 140 6.53 10.61 -7.24
C ARG A 140 7.78 10.02 -7.84
N GLU A 141 8.63 10.87 -8.40
CA GLU A 141 9.91 10.48 -9.03
C GLU A 141 10.88 9.89 -7.99
N GLU A 142 10.83 10.38 -6.77
CA GLU A 142 11.70 9.93 -5.68
C GLU A 142 11.11 8.74 -4.92
N ALA A 143 9.80 8.62 -4.90
CA ALA A 143 9.13 7.48 -4.30
C ALA A 143 9.35 6.18 -5.09
N ALA A 144 9.36 6.25 -6.41
CA ALA A 144 9.46 5.08 -7.27
C ALA A 144 10.69 4.20 -6.99
N PRO A 145 11.91 4.74 -6.88
CA PRO A 145 13.08 3.92 -6.50
C PRO A 145 12.95 3.29 -5.11
N VAL A 146 12.44 4.03 -4.15
CA VAL A 146 12.27 3.55 -2.76
C VAL A 146 11.27 2.39 -2.71
N VAL A 147 10.13 2.55 -3.37
CA VAL A 147 9.07 1.54 -3.42
C VAL A 147 9.54 0.27 -4.13
N SER A 148 10.11 0.42 -5.32
CA SER A 148 10.58 -0.73 -6.09
C SER A 148 11.69 -1.49 -5.37
N SER A 149 12.64 -0.78 -4.77
CA SER A 149 13.72 -1.39 -3.99
C SER A 149 13.19 -2.18 -2.77
N ALA A 150 12.26 -1.61 -2.03
CA ALA A 150 11.66 -2.27 -0.87
C ALA A 150 10.91 -3.55 -1.25
N ILE A 151 10.11 -3.51 -2.32
CA ILE A 151 9.37 -4.66 -2.82
C ILE A 151 10.33 -5.74 -3.33
N GLU A 152 11.30 -5.36 -4.14
CA GLU A 152 12.27 -6.32 -4.70
C GLU A 152 13.08 -7.01 -3.61
N ASN A 153 13.55 -6.27 -2.62
CA ASN A 153 14.27 -6.84 -1.48
C ASN A 153 13.41 -7.85 -0.70
N PHE A 154 12.14 -7.52 -0.46
CA PHE A 154 11.23 -8.44 0.22
C PHE A 154 10.98 -9.70 -0.61
N LEU A 155 10.66 -9.55 -1.88
CA LEU A 155 10.34 -10.69 -2.76
C LEU A 155 11.55 -11.57 -3.04
N SER A 156 12.76 -11.03 -3.02
CA SER A 156 14.01 -11.80 -3.15
C SER A 156 14.27 -12.68 -1.94
N ALA A 157 13.83 -12.25 -0.75
CA ALA A 157 14.03 -12.97 0.50
C ALA A 157 12.87 -13.91 0.85
N SER A 158 11.71 -13.78 0.20
CA SER A 158 10.50 -14.56 0.52
C SER A 158 9.77 -15.01 -0.74
N SER A 159 9.34 -16.26 -0.75
CA SER A 159 8.49 -16.84 -1.80
C SER A 159 7.00 -16.84 -1.43
N ASP A 160 6.64 -16.35 -0.24
CA ASP A 160 5.27 -16.42 0.27
C ASP A 160 4.30 -15.54 -0.52
N ILE A 161 4.75 -14.37 -0.95
CA ILE A 161 3.94 -13.45 -1.75
C ILE A 161 4.14 -13.75 -3.23
N HIS A 162 3.07 -14.15 -3.90
CA HIS A 162 3.10 -14.55 -5.32
C HIS A 162 2.82 -13.39 -6.26
N GLU A 163 2.03 -12.40 -5.84
CA GLU A 163 1.65 -11.27 -6.66
C GLU A 163 1.57 -9.99 -5.83
N VAL A 164 2.24 -8.95 -6.32
CA VAL A 164 2.12 -7.57 -5.82
C VAL A 164 1.59 -6.73 -6.96
N ARG A 165 0.46 -6.05 -6.74
CA ARG A 165 -0.08 -5.06 -7.67
C ARG A 165 0.20 -3.67 -7.15
N LEU A 166 0.77 -2.82 -8.00
CA LEU A 166 0.89 -1.39 -7.75
C LEU A 166 -0.22 -0.71 -8.55
N VAL A 167 -1.24 -0.26 -7.85
CA VAL A 167 -2.47 0.26 -8.45
C VAL A 167 -2.46 1.78 -8.38
N PHE A 168 -2.35 2.41 -9.55
CA PHE A 168 -2.40 3.86 -9.68
C PHE A 168 -3.80 4.26 -10.13
N PHE A 169 -4.37 5.26 -9.48
CA PHE A 169 -5.65 5.81 -9.89
C PHE A 169 -5.53 6.61 -11.20
N ASP A 170 -4.39 7.23 -11.41
CA ASP A 170 -4.09 8.13 -12.50
C ASP A 170 -2.98 7.56 -13.39
N SER A 171 -3.19 7.59 -14.72
CA SER A 171 -2.21 7.08 -15.68
C SER A 171 -0.91 7.89 -15.68
N SER A 172 -0.95 9.18 -15.40
CA SER A 172 0.25 10.02 -15.34
C SER A 172 1.15 9.60 -14.17
N ASP A 173 0.58 9.28 -13.02
CA ASP A 173 1.32 8.79 -11.86
C ASP A 173 1.96 7.42 -12.13
N ALA A 174 1.24 6.55 -12.81
CA ALA A 174 1.77 5.25 -13.23
C ALA A 174 2.96 5.41 -14.19
N GLN A 175 2.89 6.34 -15.14
CA GLN A 175 3.99 6.61 -16.06
C GLN A 175 5.22 7.17 -15.36
N ILE A 176 5.04 8.04 -14.38
CA ILE A 176 6.15 8.54 -13.55
C ILE A 176 6.83 7.37 -12.83
N PHE A 177 6.05 6.48 -12.24
CA PHE A 177 6.58 5.28 -11.60
C PHE A 177 7.39 4.42 -12.59
N LEU A 178 6.82 4.15 -13.76
CA LEU A 178 7.47 3.33 -14.79
C LEU A 178 8.75 3.96 -15.34
N THR A 179 8.88 5.28 -15.27
CA THR A 179 10.09 6.00 -15.69
C THR A 179 11.20 5.93 -14.63
N HIS A 180 10.85 5.87 -13.35
CA HIS A 180 11.79 6.06 -12.24
C HIS A 180 12.01 4.83 -11.33
N HIS A 181 11.30 3.72 -11.55
CA HIS A 181 11.50 2.50 -10.77
C HIS A 181 12.91 1.92 -10.98
N THR A 182 13.31 1.08 -10.03
CA THR A 182 14.61 0.37 -10.07
C THR A 182 14.46 -1.14 -10.12
N PHE A 183 13.29 -1.68 -10.45
CA PHE A 183 13.14 -3.11 -10.64
C PHE A 183 14.12 -3.59 -11.70
N GLU A 184 14.93 -4.59 -11.35
CA GLU A 184 15.80 -5.26 -12.32
C GLU A 184 14.91 -6.13 -13.21
N GLY A 185 14.87 -5.78 -14.49
CA GLY A 185 14.03 -6.47 -15.45
C GLY A 185 14.55 -7.86 -15.79
N LEU A 186 13.65 -8.82 -15.84
CA LEU A 186 13.71 -9.96 -16.76
C LEU A 186 12.55 -9.81 -17.70
#